data_d1a1c4969e07750cb40e8b74f95c7063
#
_entry.id   d1a1c4969e07750cb40e8b74f95c7063
#
_cell.length_a   1.000
_cell.length_b   1.000
_cell.length_c   1.000
_cell.angle_alpha   90.00
_cell.angle_beta   90.00
_cell.angle_gamma   90.00
#
_symmetry.space_group_name_H-M   'P 1'
#
loop_
_entity.id
_entity.type
_entity.pdbx_description
1 polymer ?
#
loop_
_entity_poly.entity_id
_entity_poly.type
_entity_poly.pdbx_seq_one_letter_code
_entity_poly.pdbx_strand_id
1 'polypeptide(L)'
;DPLYISTIGINEKTLSLYKYMGYKVGYLNHYYIVNTHKKDFRIIGNFDGHFHNETLRDKSKRLIRYDKAELLSLCNDNGHSIRASNVVPKKSFYFFYQRFFCHPIYTYSIYGLFQYDLLLGLIALRVIAHNTSRVLQIVDYFGNAAGLDGLIDGFQDLLQEYNAEYIDFYNIGLPSDMLAKSGFIMREHSKKRRTLPHRR
;
A
#
# COMPACT_ATOMS: atom_id res chain seq x y z
N ASP A 1 18.78 -18.88 2.99
CA ASP A 1 17.76 -17.85 3.25
C ASP A 1 16.42 -18.32 2.72
N PRO A 2 15.33 -18.15 3.48
CA PRO A 2 14.02 -18.56 3.01
C PRO A 2 13.62 -17.75 1.77
N LEU A 3 13.15 -18.43 0.73
CA LEU A 3 12.58 -17.80 -0.44
C LEU A 3 11.12 -17.43 -0.14
N TYR A 4 10.80 -16.14 -0.24
CA TYR A 4 9.44 -15.64 -0.09
C TYR A 4 8.85 -15.32 -1.46
N ILE A 5 7.68 -15.87 -1.74
CA ILE A 5 6.90 -15.55 -2.93
C ILE A 5 5.59 -14.91 -2.45
N SER A 6 5.36 -13.65 -2.82
CA SER A 6 4.09 -12.98 -2.59
C SER A 6 3.36 -12.85 -3.92
N THR A 7 2.12 -13.29 -3.96
CA THR A 7 1.29 -13.20 -5.16
C THR A 7 -0.16 -12.97 -4.79
N ILE A 8 -0.86 -12.21 -5.63
CA ILE A 8 -2.28 -11.90 -5.48
C ILE A 8 -3.06 -12.67 -6.55
N GLY A 9 -4.21 -13.23 -6.17
CA GLY A 9 -5.10 -13.92 -7.11
C GLY A 9 -4.84 -15.41 -7.29
N ILE A 10 -4.13 -16.04 -6.36
CA ILE A 10 -3.99 -17.51 -6.34
C ILE A 10 -5.33 -18.15 -5.95
N ASN A 11 -5.76 -19.15 -6.69
CA ASN A 11 -6.91 -19.98 -6.33
C ASN A 11 -6.51 -21.12 -5.38
N GLU A 12 -7.49 -21.77 -4.75
CA GLU A 12 -7.27 -22.83 -3.78
C GLU A 12 -6.51 -24.04 -4.35
N LYS A 13 -6.70 -24.36 -5.64
CA LYS A 13 -5.99 -25.47 -6.30
C LYS A 13 -4.49 -25.17 -6.39
N THR A 14 -4.14 -23.96 -6.79
CA THR A 14 -2.73 -23.50 -6.85
C THR A 14 -2.11 -23.46 -5.45
N LEU A 15 -2.88 -23.05 -4.43
CA LEU A 15 -2.43 -23.04 -3.04
C LEU A 15 -2.09 -24.45 -2.55
N SER A 16 -2.91 -25.45 -2.90
CA SER A 16 -2.69 -26.85 -2.57
C SER A 16 -1.39 -27.39 -3.20
N LEU A 17 -1.09 -26.97 -4.44
CA LEU A 17 0.17 -27.34 -5.10
C LEU A 17 1.39 -26.81 -4.34
N TYR A 18 1.39 -25.53 -3.93
CA TYR A 18 2.50 -24.98 -3.14
C TYR A 18 2.68 -25.68 -1.80
N LYS A 19 1.59 -26.04 -1.12
CA LYS A 19 1.65 -26.85 0.11
C LYS A 19 2.27 -28.22 -0.15
N TYR A 20 1.87 -28.88 -1.23
CA TYR A 20 2.43 -30.18 -1.64
C TYR A 20 3.94 -30.08 -1.92
N MET A 21 4.39 -28.97 -2.51
CA MET A 21 5.82 -28.68 -2.74
C MET A 21 6.59 -28.31 -1.46
N GLY A 22 5.96 -28.34 -0.29
CA GLY A 22 6.60 -28.07 1.00
C GLY A 22 6.68 -26.59 1.39
N TYR A 23 6.03 -25.67 0.64
CA TYR A 23 6.01 -24.25 1.01
C TYR A 23 5.04 -23.98 2.16
N LYS A 24 5.45 -23.10 3.08
CA LYS A 24 4.53 -22.50 4.03
C LYS A 24 3.72 -21.44 3.29
N VAL A 25 2.39 -21.59 3.28
CA VAL A 25 1.48 -20.66 2.60
C VAL A 25 0.61 -19.94 3.62
N GLY A 26 0.36 -18.67 3.36
CA GLY A 26 -0.49 -17.82 4.19
C GLY A 26 -1.28 -16.85 3.32
N TYR A 27 -2.18 -16.10 3.95
CA TYR A 27 -2.97 -15.09 3.28
C TYR A 27 -2.40 -13.71 3.59
N LEU A 28 -2.44 -12.81 2.60
CA LEU A 28 -2.19 -11.40 2.81
C LEU A 28 -3.44 -10.77 3.44
N ASN A 29 -3.23 -9.93 4.44
CA ASN A 29 -4.30 -9.11 4.97
C ASN A 29 -4.65 -8.03 3.95
N HIS A 30 -5.93 -7.78 3.77
CA HIS A 30 -6.45 -6.77 2.88
C HIS A 30 -6.93 -5.57 3.69
N TYR A 31 -6.31 -4.41 3.43
CA TYR A 31 -6.65 -3.14 4.06
C TYR A 31 -7.08 -2.14 3.00
N TYR A 32 -7.91 -1.18 3.37
CA TYR A 32 -8.34 -0.11 2.47
C TYR A 32 -8.61 1.18 3.23
N ILE A 33 -8.49 2.32 2.52
CA ILE A 33 -8.93 3.64 2.96
C ILE A 33 -9.92 4.15 1.93
N VAL A 34 -11.11 4.58 2.35
CA VAL A 34 -12.13 5.13 1.47
C VAL A 34 -11.97 6.64 1.34
N ASN A 35 -12.24 7.19 0.17
CA ASN A 35 -12.27 8.61 -0.07
C ASN A 35 -13.46 9.26 0.64
N THR A 36 -13.20 10.03 1.70
CA THR A 36 -14.25 10.68 2.50
C THR A 36 -14.91 11.86 1.80
N HIS A 37 -14.30 12.38 0.74
CA HIS A 37 -14.81 13.52 -0.04
C HIS A 37 -15.67 13.09 -1.23
N LYS A 38 -15.71 11.80 -1.55
CA LYS A 38 -16.49 11.24 -2.66
C LYS A 38 -17.82 10.72 -2.16
N LYS A 39 -18.91 11.08 -2.87
CA LYS A 39 -20.26 10.63 -2.55
C LYS A 39 -20.71 9.46 -3.43
N ASP A 40 -20.23 9.43 -4.67
CA ASP A 40 -20.62 8.44 -5.66
C ASP A 40 -19.54 7.37 -5.85
N PHE A 41 -19.78 6.21 -5.30
CA PHE A 41 -18.90 5.05 -5.44
C PHE A 41 -19.48 4.10 -6.49
N ARG A 42 -18.64 3.65 -7.42
CA ARG A 42 -19.03 2.73 -8.49
C ARG A 42 -18.36 1.36 -8.37
N ILE A 43 -17.22 1.32 -7.68
CA ILE A 43 -16.46 0.09 -7.47
C ILE A 43 -16.82 -0.54 -6.13
N ILE A 44 -16.90 0.27 -5.07
CA ILE A 44 -17.23 -0.23 -3.72
C ILE A 44 -18.71 -0.61 -3.60
N GLY A 45 -19.57 -0.02 -4.43
CA GLY A 45 -21.04 -0.19 -4.32
C GLY A 45 -21.59 0.52 -3.10
N ASN A 46 -22.57 -0.08 -2.42
CA ASN A 46 -23.16 0.48 -1.21
C ASN A 46 -22.15 0.37 -0.06
N PHE A 47 -21.47 1.46 0.22
CA PHE A 47 -20.55 1.57 1.35
C PHE A 47 -21.35 2.11 2.56
N ASP A 48 -21.50 1.27 3.59
CA ASP A 48 -22.26 1.60 4.81
C ASP A 48 -21.46 2.49 5.78
N GLY A 49 -20.63 3.37 5.25
CA GLY A 49 -20.08 4.59 5.89
C GLY A 49 -19.40 4.48 7.26
N HIS A 50 -19.00 3.31 7.71
CA HIS A 50 -18.26 3.22 8.98
C HIS A 50 -16.80 3.66 8.79
N PHE A 51 -16.52 4.90 9.15
CA PHE A 51 -15.17 5.41 9.30
C PHE A 51 -14.69 5.11 10.73
N HIS A 52 -13.45 4.61 10.86
CA HIS A 52 -12.86 4.43 12.18
C HIS A 52 -12.69 5.78 12.88
N ASN A 53 -13.31 5.94 14.05
CA ASN A 53 -13.19 7.14 14.88
C ASN A 53 -11.82 7.31 15.56
N GLU A 54 -10.95 6.31 15.47
CA GLU A 54 -9.65 6.29 16.16
C GLU A 54 -8.47 6.70 15.27
N THR A 55 -8.76 7.30 14.12
CA THR A 55 -7.72 7.71 13.18
C THR A 55 -6.91 8.86 13.74
N LEU A 56 -5.61 8.68 13.89
CA LEU A 56 -4.69 9.75 14.27
C LEU A 56 -4.39 10.65 13.07
N ARG A 57 -4.33 11.95 13.35
CA ARG A 57 -3.91 12.97 12.38
C ARG A 57 -2.65 13.63 12.90
N ASP A 58 -1.55 13.42 12.21
CA ASP A 58 -0.28 14.04 12.55
C ASP A 58 0.10 15.05 11.46
N LYS A 59 -0.15 16.33 11.74
CA LYS A 59 0.15 17.44 10.82
C LYS A 59 1.63 17.61 10.51
N SER A 60 2.52 17.00 11.29
CA SER A 60 3.96 16.98 11.01
C SER A 60 4.33 16.00 9.91
N LYS A 61 3.40 15.09 9.55
CA LYS A 61 3.61 14.06 8.54
C LYS A 61 3.02 14.46 7.19
N ARG A 62 3.74 14.13 6.13
CA ARG A 62 3.34 14.42 4.76
C ARG A 62 3.84 13.36 3.78
N LEU A 63 3.14 13.26 2.66
CA LEU A 63 3.55 12.47 1.50
C LEU A 63 4.15 13.41 0.45
N ILE A 64 5.36 13.12 0.00
CA ILE A 64 6.03 13.89 -1.07
C ILE A 64 6.29 12.94 -2.22
N ARG A 65 5.82 13.30 -3.41
CA ARG A 65 6.08 12.52 -4.61
C ARG A 65 7.52 12.69 -5.05
N TYR A 66 8.18 11.59 -5.33
CA TYR A 66 9.50 11.57 -5.95
C TYR A 66 9.39 11.46 -7.47
N ASP A 67 10.21 12.20 -8.16
CA ASP A 67 10.53 11.91 -9.54
C ASP A 67 11.70 10.89 -9.65
N LYS A 68 11.99 10.51 -10.90
CA LYS A 68 13.01 9.50 -11.17
C LYS A 68 14.42 9.97 -10.79
N ALA A 69 14.75 11.23 -11.02
CA ALA A 69 16.06 11.79 -10.73
C ALA A 69 16.27 11.99 -9.23
N GLU A 70 15.24 12.46 -8.53
CA GLU A 70 15.26 12.63 -7.08
C GLU A 70 15.48 11.31 -6.35
N LEU A 71 14.73 10.24 -6.73
CA LEU A 71 14.92 8.94 -6.10
C LEU A 71 16.31 8.35 -6.44
N LEU A 72 16.82 8.56 -7.65
CA LEU A 72 18.16 8.11 -8.03
C LEU A 72 19.24 8.84 -7.21
N SER A 73 19.07 10.11 -6.89
CA SER A 73 19.99 10.83 -6.02
C SER A 73 20.10 10.21 -4.62
N LEU A 74 18.95 9.78 -4.05
CA LEU A 74 18.94 9.06 -2.77
C LEU A 74 19.66 7.70 -2.83
N CYS A 75 19.67 7.05 -4.00
CA CYS A 75 20.42 5.79 -4.17
C CYS A 75 21.94 5.98 -4.03
N ASN A 76 22.43 7.16 -4.40
CA ASN A 76 23.86 7.50 -4.41
C ASN A 76 24.32 8.16 -3.09
N ASP A 77 23.39 8.60 -2.27
CA ASP A 77 23.67 9.25 -1.00
C ASP A 77 23.75 8.22 0.13
N ASN A 78 24.99 7.93 0.57
CA ASN A 78 25.24 7.01 1.67
C ASN A 78 24.75 7.54 3.04
N GLY A 79 24.30 8.78 3.14
CA GLY A 79 23.82 9.41 4.37
C GLY A 79 22.32 9.17 4.64
N HIS A 80 21.52 8.86 3.63
CA HIS A 80 20.09 8.60 3.77
C HIS A 80 19.84 7.11 4.00
N SER A 81 19.70 6.71 5.26
CA SER A 81 19.19 5.39 5.61
C SER A 81 17.80 5.54 6.24
N ILE A 82 16.77 5.03 5.57
CA ILE A 82 15.54 4.73 6.29
C ILE A 82 15.93 3.70 7.34
N ARG A 83 15.76 4.02 8.62
CA ARG A 83 16.01 3.05 9.71
C ARG A 83 15.20 1.80 9.39
N ALA A 84 15.90 0.81 8.87
CA ALA A 84 15.32 -0.39 8.35
C ALA A 84 14.52 -1.05 9.46
N SER A 85 13.24 -1.22 9.20
CA SER A 85 12.42 -2.15 9.93
C SER A 85 12.99 -3.56 9.74
N ASN A 86 12.73 -4.47 10.67
CA ASN A 86 13.01 -5.90 10.51
C ASN A 86 12.14 -6.56 9.42
N VAL A 87 11.75 -5.79 8.40
CA VAL A 87 10.91 -6.25 7.29
C VAL A 87 11.75 -7.07 6.31
N VAL A 88 11.24 -8.23 5.99
CA VAL A 88 11.83 -9.14 5.00
C VAL A 88 10.93 -9.14 3.76
N PRO A 89 11.48 -9.08 2.55
CA PRO A 89 12.91 -8.92 2.21
C PRO A 89 13.44 -7.51 2.52
N LYS A 90 14.75 -7.41 2.78
CA LYS A 90 15.41 -6.10 2.90
C LYS A 90 15.30 -5.36 1.57
N LYS A 91 14.84 -4.12 1.63
CA LYS A 91 14.68 -3.24 0.47
C LYS A 91 15.67 -2.08 0.55
N SER A 92 15.90 -1.43 -0.58
CA SER A 92 16.75 -0.24 -0.68
C SER A 92 16.09 0.79 -1.60
N PHE A 93 16.60 2.01 -1.64
CA PHE A 93 16.19 3.03 -2.61
C PHE A 93 16.40 2.53 -4.05
N TYR A 94 17.54 1.87 -4.30
CA TYR A 94 17.84 1.29 -5.61
C TYR A 94 16.85 0.20 -6.01
N PHE A 95 16.39 -0.65 -5.07
CA PHE A 95 15.34 -1.62 -5.34
C PHE A 95 14.05 -0.93 -5.78
N PHE A 96 13.62 0.15 -5.09
CA PHE A 96 12.44 0.92 -5.47
C PHE A 96 12.60 1.58 -6.83
N TYR A 97 13.76 2.18 -7.10
CA TYR A 97 14.08 2.76 -8.39
C TYR A 97 13.95 1.75 -9.53
N GLN A 98 14.66 0.61 -9.43
CA GLN A 98 14.66 -0.41 -10.48
C GLN A 98 13.29 -1.05 -10.66
N ARG A 99 12.63 -1.42 -9.57
CA ARG A 99 11.38 -2.14 -9.64
C ARG A 99 10.21 -1.30 -10.12
N PHE A 100 10.15 -0.04 -9.78
CA PHE A 100 8.98 0.80 -10.00
C PHE A 100 9.19 1.86 -11.08
N PHE A 101 10.30 2.60 -11.07
CA PHE A 101 10.56 3.57 -12.13
C PHE A 101 11.09 2.96 -13.43
N CYS A 102 11.76 1.82 -13.36
CA CYS A 102 12.25 1.10 -14.52
C CYS A 102 11.35 -0.07 -14.94
N HIS A 103 10.14 -0.16 -14.39
CA HIS A 103 9.22 -1.25 -14.73
C HIS A 103 8.76 -1.15 -16.19
N PRO A 104 8.87 -2.26 -16.99
CA PRO A 104 8.68 -2.20 -18.44
C PRO A 104 7.21 -2.04 -18.88
N ILE A 105 6.24 -2.38 -18.01
CA ILE A 105 4.82 -2.47 -18.40
C ILE A 105 3.96 -1.49 -17.60
N TYR A 106 4.19 -1.37 -16.29
CA TYR A 106 3.32 -0.60 -15.40
C TYR A 106 3.98 0.71 -14.97
N THR A 107 3.16 1.75 -14.89
CA THR A 107 3.56 3.04 -14.33
C THR A 107 3.21 3.08 -12.85
N TYR A 108 4.18 3.50 -12.04
CA TYR A 108 4.04 3.66 -10.61
C TYR A 108 4.38 5.09 -10.20
N SER A 109 3.77 5.56 -9.13
CA SER A 109 4.16 6.77 -8.43
C SER A 109 4.81 6.40 -7.11
N ILE A 110 5.95 7.00 -6.78
CA ILE A 110 6.66 6.75 -5.53
C ILE A 110 6.52 7.99 -4.66
N TYR A 111 6.13 7.76 -3.40
CA TYR A 111 5.99 8.81 -2.41
C TYR A 111 6.89 8.51 -1.21
N GLY A 112 7.62 9.52 -0.77
CA GLY A 112 8.30 9.53 0.52
C GLY A 112 7.32 9.89 1.63
N LEU A 113 7.42 9.19 2.74
CA LEU A 113 6.72 9.47 3.98
C LEU A 113 7.64 10.28 4.86
N PHE A 114 7.27 11.52 5.13
CA PHE A 114 8.08 12.43 5.93
C PHE A 114 7.40 12.77 7.24
N GLN A 115 8.20 12.91 8.29
CA GLN A 115 7.82 13.63 9.49
C GLN A 115 8.78 14.81 9.63
N TYR A 116 8.26 16.05 9.53
CA TYR A 116 9.08 17.24 9.27
C TYR A 116 9.97 17.01 8.03
N ASP A 117 11.29 16.99 8.18
CA ASP A 117 12.25 16.76 7.10
C ASP A 117 12.87 15.35 7.15
N LEU A 118 12.43 14.51 8.09
CA LEU A 118 12.93 13.15 8.23
C LEU A 118 12.15 12.20 7.34
N LEU A 119 12.83 11.52 6.41
CA LEU A 119 12.26 10.46 5.60
C LEU A 119 12.08 9.19 6.43
N LEU A 120 10.83 8.76 6.63
CA LEU A 120 10.45 7.58 7.41
C LEU A 120 10.26 6.33 6.57
N GLY A 121 9.92 6.50 5.28
CA GLY A 121 9.64 5.38 4.40
C GLY A 121 9.28 5.80 2.98
N LEU A 122 9.10 4.80 2.13
CA LEU A 122 8.62 4.95 0.76
C LEU A 122 7.40 4.07 0.54
N ILE A 123 6.44 4.57 -0.22
CA ILE A 123 5.36 3.77 -0.80
C ILE A 123 5.43 3.81 -2.33
N ALA A 124 5.12 2.68 -2.96
CA ALA A 124 4.89 2.63 -4.39
C ALA A 124 3.39 2.47 -4.64
N LEU A 125 2.81 3.40 -5.40
CA LEU A 125 1.41 3.43 -5.76
C LEU A 125 1.21 3.11 -7.23
N ARG A 126 0.13 2.39 -7.51
CA ARG A 126 -0.37 2.16 -8.86
C ARG A 126 -1.81 2.63 -8.97
N VAL A 127 -2.12 3.37 -10.02
CA VAL A 127 -3.50 3.74 -10.36
C VAL A 127 -4.13 2.60 -11.16
N ILE A 128 -5.27 2.11 -10.70
CA ILE A 128 -6.09 1.13 -11.41
C ILE A 128 -7.36 1.85 -11.85
N ALA A 129 -7.54 1.99 -13.16
CA ALA A 129 -8.74 2.57 -13.75
C ALA A 129 -9.74 1.47 -14.15
N HIS A 130 -11.02 1.69 -13.84
CA HIS A 130 -12.12 0.86 -14.28
C HIS A 130 -13.29 1.75 -14.71
N ASN A 131 -13.56 1.78 -16.02
CA ASN A 131 -14.49 2.74 -16.60
C ASN A 131 -14.11 4.19 -16.22
N THR A 132 -15.02 4.89 -15.55
CA THR A 132 -14.80 6.27 -15.06
C THR A 132 -14.26 6.35 -13.64
N SER A 133 -14.06 5.22 -12.98
CA SER A 133 -13.61 5.14 -11.58
C SER A 133 -12.16 4.71 -11.46
N ARG A 134 -11.51 5.11 -10.38
CA ARG A 134 -10.10 4.80 -10.09
C ARG A 134 -9.94 4.26 -8.68
N VAL A 135 -8.93 3.41 -8.52
CA VAL A 135 -8.47 2.89 -7.25
C VAL A 135 -6.96 3.13 -7.18
N LEU A 136 -6.46 3.53 -6.04
CA LEU A 136 -5.04 3.57 -5.77
C LEU A 136 -4.64 2.27 -5.08
N GLN A 137 -3.67 1.57 -5.61
CA GLN A 137 -3.12 0.36 -4.99
C GLN A 137 -1.73 0.66 -4.44
N ILE A 138 -1.55 0.51 -3.13
CA ILE A 138 -0.21 0.44 -2.55
C ILE A 138 0.33 -0.94 -2.88
N VAL A 139 1.32 -0.97 -3.78
CA VAL A 139 1.92 -2.22 -4.25
C VAL A 139 3.12 -2.63 -3.43
N ASP A 140 3.77 -1.68 -2.78
CA ASP A 140 4.91 -1.94 -1.89
C ASP A 140 5.11 -0.82 -0.87
N TYR A 141 5.72 -1.18 0.24
CA TYR A 141 6.13 -0.30 1.33
C TYR A 141 7.56 -0.63 1.77
N PHE A 142 8.36 0.41 1.99
CA PHE A 142 9.69 0.33 2.55
C PHE A 142 9.85 1.37 3.66
N GLY A 143 10.00 0.94 4.88
CA GLY A 143 10.12 1.84 6.03
C GLY A 143 9.74 1.16 7.35
N ASN A 144 9.70 1.94 8.42
CA ASN A 144 9.19 1.50 9.71
C ASN A 144 7.66 1.62 9.71
N ALA A 145 6.95 0.67 10.33
CA ALA A 145 5.49 0.69 10.44
C ALA A 145 4.96 2.01 11.03
N ALA A 146 5.69 2.60 11.99
CA ALA A 146 5.36 3.91 12.56
C ALA A 146 5.42 5.07 11.53
N GLY A 147 6.06 4.87 10.39
CA GLY A 147 6.06 5.84 9.30
C GLY A 147 4.67 6.05 8.68
N LEU A 148 3.82 5.03 8.73
CA LEU A 148 2.44 5.11 8.22
C LEU A 148 1.48 5.78 9.19
N ASP A 149 1.76 5.74 10.49
CA ASP A 149 0.89 6.28 11.53
C ASP A 149 0.60 7.78 11.29
N GLY A 150 -0.66 8.19 11.47
CA GLY A 150 -1.07 9.59 11.36
C GLY A 150 -1.15 10.19 9.95
N LEU A 151 -0.93 9.41 8.88
CA LEU A 151 -0.89 9.88 7.49
C LEU A 151 -2.25 9.96 6.79
N ILE A 152 -3.36 9.86 7.52
CA ILE A 152 -4.70 9.82 6.91
C ILE A 152 -4.97 11.02 6.00
N ASP A 153 -4.57 12.24 6.42
CA ASP A 153 -4.79 13.44 5.62
C ASP A 153 -4.04 13.35 4.28
N GLY A 154 -2.76 12.92 4.30
CA GLY A 154 -1.99 12.70 3.06
C GLY A 154 -2.60 11.63 2.15
N PHE A 155 -3.18 10.56 2.72
CA PHE A 155 -3.89 9.56 1.92
C PHE A 155 -5.20 10.10 1.35
N GLN A 156 -5.93 10.94 2.09
CA GLN A 156 -7.14 11.61 1.57
C GLN A 156 -6.80 12.60 0.45
N ASP A 157 -5.70 13.35 0.57
CA ASP A 157 -5.21 14.25 -0.48
C ASP A 157 -4.88 13.47 -1.76
N LEU A 158 -4.19 12.31 -1.65
CA LEU A 158 -3.96 11.45 -2.80
C LEU A 158 -5.25 10.94 -3.44
N LEU A 159 -6.23 10.54 -2.62
CA LEU A 159 -7.53 10.10 -3.13
C LEU A 159 -8.27 11.19 -3.89
N GLN A 160 -8.15 12.45 -3.46
CA GLN A 160 -8.70 13.61 -4.19
C GLN A 160 -7.90 13.90 -5.47
N GLU A 161 -6.58 13.99 -5.39
CA GLU A 161 -5.69 14.25 -6.53
C GLU A 161 -5.97 13.29 -7.70
N TYR A 162 -6.08 12.00 -7.41
CA TYR A 162 -6.33 10.97 -8.42
C TYR A 162 -7.82 10.76 -8.74
N ASN A 163 -8.74 11.45 -8.06
CA ASN A 163 -10.18 11.20 -8.11
C ASN A 163 -10.52 9.73 -7.90
N ALA A 164 -9.83 9.09 -6.95
CA ALA A 164 -9.97 7.67 -6.66
C ALA A 164 -11.05 7.41 -5.62
N GLU A 165 -11.67 6.23 -5.65
CA GLU A 165 -12.69 5.84 -4.68
C GLU A 165 -12.08 5.37 -3.36
N TYR A 166 -10.98 4.63 -3.43
CA TYR A 166 -10.27 4.11 -2.26
C TYR A 166 -8.82 3.81 -2.57
N ILE A 167 -8.04 3.65 -1.50
CA ILE A 167 -6.70 3.05 -1.53
C ILE A 167 -6.82 1.60 -1.14
N ASP A 168 -6.14 0.72 -1.87
CA ASP A 168 -6.09 -0.72 -1.67
C ASP A 168 -4.69 -1.14 -1.23
N PHE A 169 -4.59 -1.94 -0.16
CA PHE A 169 -3.31 -2.36 0.39
C PHE A 169 -3.34 -3.80 0.90
N TYR A 170 -2.63 -4.69 0.19
CA TYR A 170 -2.41 -6.06 0.63
C TYR A 170 -1.04 -6.17 1.27
N ASN A 171 -0.99 -6.61 2.52
CA ASN A 171 0.27 -6.78 3.22
C ASN A 171 0.25 -7.94 4.22
N ILE A 172 1.46 -8.31 4.65
CA ILE A 172 1.69 -9.21 5.77
C ILE A 172 2.85 -8.64 6.61
N GLY A 173 2.69 -8.67 7.92
CA GLY A 173 3.75 -8.28 8.87
C GLY A 173 3.69 -6.82 9.35
N LEU A 174 2.84 -5.96 8.76
CA LEU A 174 2.57 -4.65 9.35
C LEU A 174 1.55 -4.80 10.49
N PRO A 175 1.77 -4.16 11.65
CA PRO A 175 0.83 -4.20 12.77
C PRO A 175 -0.51 -3.57 12.39
N SER A 176 -1.61 -4.29 12.69
CA SER A 176 -2.96 -3.85 12.33
C SER A 176 -3.41 -2.59 13.07
N ASP A 177 -2.96 -2.41 14.32
CA ASP A 177 -3.23 -1.23 15.13
C ASP A 177 -2.58 0.04 14.54
N MET A 178 -1.37 -0.06 14.01
CA MET A 178 -0.71 1.06 13.32
C MET A 178 -1.42 1.41 12.02
N LEU A 179 -1.85 0.41 11.26
CA LEU A 179 -2.63 0.64 10.04
C LEU A 179 -3.98 1.28 10.37
N ALA A 180 -4.65 0.86 11.44
CA ALA A 180 -5.90 1.48 11.90
C ALA A 180 -5.70 2.96 12.26
N LYS A 181 -4.62 3.30 12.98
CA LYS A 181 -4.25 4.69 13.28
C LYS A 181 -4.00 5.54 12.05
N SER A 182 -3.56 4.92 10.95
CA SER A 182 -3.39 5.56 9.64
C SER A 182 -4.69 5.65 8.83
N GLY A 183 -5.81 5.21 9.38
CA GLY A 183 -7.11 5.21 8.73
C GLY A 183 -7.40 3.99 7.85
N PHE A 184 -6.54 2.98 7.86
CA PHE A 184 -6.80 1.75 7.15
C PHE A 184 -7.83 0.88 7.88
N ILE A 185 -8.78 0.38 7.13
CA ILE A 185 -9.79 -0.57 7.57
C ILE A 185 -9.39 -1.95 7.08
N MET A 186 -9.30 -2.92 7.99
CA MET A 186 -9.06 -4.31 7.58
C MET A 186 -10.35 -4.92 7.06
N ARG A 187 -10.27 -5.49 5.87
CA ARG A 187 -11.39 -6.24 5.30
C ARG A 187 -11.51 -7.58 6.01
N GLU A 188 -12.61 -7.78 6.71
CA GLU A 188 -12.94 -9.10 7.25
C GLU A 188 -13.17 -10.10 6.12
N HIS A 189 -12.52 -11.24 6.20
CA HIS A 189 -12.83 -12.39 5.36
C HIS A 189 -14.15 -13.00 5.82
N SER A 190 -15.27 -12.32 5.51
CA SER A 190 -16.58 -12.95 5.76
C SER A 190 -16.66 -14.22 4.92
N LYS A 191 -17.08 -15.33 5.55
CA LYS A 191 -17.33 -16.62 4.88
C LYS A 191 -18.40 -16.53 3.78
N LYS A 192 -19.05 -15.38 3.59
CA LYS A 192 -19.98 -15.09 2.48
C LYS A 192 -19.28 -14.15 1.50
N ARG A 193 -18.93 -14.71 0.34
CA ARG A 193 -18.44 -14.00 -0.83
C ARG A 193 -19.32 -12.77 -1.16
N ARG A 194 -18.91 -11.58 -0.72
CA ARG A 194 -19.23 -10.34 -1.44
C ARG A 194 -17.96 -9.98 -2.19
N THR A 195 -17.88 -10.48 -3.39
CA THR A 195 -16.78 -10.21 -4.33
C THR A 195 -16.79 -8.74 -4.68
N LEU A 196 -15.74 -8.00 -4.29
CA LEU A 196 -15.28 -6.93 -5.15
C LEU A 196 -14.97 -7.58 -6.51
N PRO A 197 -15.38 -6.99 -7.63
CA PRO A 197 -15.19 -7.61 -8.93
C PRO A 197 -13.69 -7.81 -9.18
N HIS A 198 -13.23 -9.06 -9.02
CA HIS A 198 -11.95 -9.48 -9.54
C HIS A 198 -12.07 -9.43 -11.06
N ARG A 199 -11.30 -8.57 -11.68
CA ARG A 199 -11.13 -8.57 -13.13
C ARG A 199 -10.62 -9.93 -13.61
N ARG A 200 -11.28 -10.44 -14.61
CA ARG A 200 -10.68 -11.26 -15.66
C ARG A 200 -9.85 -10.38 -16.58
#